data_076c3b8dfb9861589bbff2853319f7bc
#
_entry.id   076c3b8dfb9861589bbff2853319f7bc
#
_cell.length_a   1.000
_cell.length_b   1.000
_cell.length_c   1.000
_cell.angle_alpha   90.00
_cell.angle_beta   90.00
_cell.angle_gamma   90.00
#
_symmetry.space_group_name_H-M   'P 1'
#
loop_
_entity.id
_entity.type
_entity.pdbx_description
1 polymer ?
#
loop_
_entity_poly.entity_id
_entity_poly.type
_entity_poly.pdbx_seq_one_letter_code
_entity_poly.pdbx_strand_id
1 'polypeptide(L)'
;MYIIAGLGNPGKEYENTRHNIGFDVIDRLAEEENIAVMESKHKALIGKGYVAGQKVILAKPQTFMNLSGESIREIVDYYKVDDTSELIVISDDIRSLIHI
;
A
#
# COMPACT_ATOMS: atom_id res chain seq x y z
N MET A 1 9.70 11.62 0.24
CA MET A 1 8.89 10.57 -0.43
C MET A 1 8.08 9.81 0.58
N TYR A 2 6.84 9.50 0.23
CA TYR A 2 5.96 8.73 1.10
C TYR A 2 5.62 7.41 0.40
N ILE A 3 5.62 6.33 1.18
CA ILE A 3 5.08 5.06 0.72
C ILE A 3 3.81 4.81 1.52
N ILE A 4 2.68 4.68 0.85
CA ILE A 4 1.40 4.44 1.48
C ILE A 4 0.91 3.06 1.04
N ALA A 5 0.89 2.12 1.96
CA ALA A 5 0.48 0.76 1.69
C ALA A 5 -0.87 0.47 2.34
N GLY A 6 -1.83 0.05 1.54
CA GLY A 6 -3.13 -0.37 2.05
C GLY A 6 -3.19 -1.89 2.09
N LEU A 7 -3.47 -2.45 3.24
CA LEU A 7 -3.53 -3.90 3.42
C LEU A 7 -4.92 -4.44 3.13
N GLY A 8 -4.97 -5.63 2.56
CA GLY A 8 -6.21 -6.33 2.29
C GLY A 8 -5.90 -7.72 1.77
N ASN A 9 -6.95 -8.50 1.54
CA ASN A 9 -6.82 -9.80 0.91
C ASN A 9 -7.28 -9.68 -0.54
N PRO A 10 -6.45 -10.08 -1.52
CA PRO A 10 -6.87 -10.02 -2.91
C PRO A 10 -7.97 -11.07 -3.18
N GLY A 11 -8.85 -10.74 -4.15
CA GLY A 11 -9.93 -11.63 -4.55
C GLY A 11 -11.29 -11.01 -4.33
N LYS A 12 -12.24 -11.39 -5.22
CA LYS A 12 -13.59 -10.83 -5.17
C LYS A 12 -14.33 -11.16 -3.88
N GLU A 13 -14.03 -12.28 -3.28
CA GLU A 13 -14.68 -12.72 -2.05
C GLU A 13 -14.42 -11.81 -0.87
N TYR A 14 -13.37 -10.99 -0.95
CA TYR A 14 -13.01 -10.04 0.10
C TYR A 14 -13.38 -8.60 -0.22
N GLU A 15 -13.90 -8.34 -1.42
CA GLU A 15 -14.31 -7.00 -1.81
C GLU A 15 -15.42 -6.49 -0.87
N ASN A 16 -15.32 -5.21 -0.50
CA ASN A 16 -16.29 -4.55 0.39
C ASN A 16 -16.41 -5.17 1.77
N THR A 17 -15.42 -5.94 2.19
CA THR A 17 -15.35 -6.45 3.57
C THR A 17 -14.45 -5.55 4.41
N ARG A 18 -14.57 -5.68 5.75
CA ARG A 18 -13.69 -4.94 6.67
C ARG A 18 -12.21 -5.18 6.40
N HIS A 19 -11.88 -6.39 5.92
CA HIS A 19 -10.48 -6.75 5.70
C HIS A 19 -9.86 -6.03 4.50
N ASN A 20 -10.67 -5.33 3.70
CA ASN A 20 -10.19 -4.62 2.54
C ASN A 20 -10.26 -3.09 2.65
N ILE A 21 -10.46 -2.59 3.87
CA ILE A 21 -10.48 -1.14 4.10
C ILE A 21 -9.19 -0.48 3.59
N GLY A 22 -8.03 -1.11 3.80
CA GLY A 22 -6.78 -0.57 3.29
C GLY A 22 -6.75 -0.44 1.78
N PHE A 23 -7.23 -1.47 1.07
CA PHE A 23 -7.33 -1.42 -0.40
C PHE A 23 -8.28 -0.31 -0.85
N ASP A 24 -9.43 -0.19 -0.17
CA ASP A 24 -10.41 0.83 -0.52
C ASP A 24 -9.84 2.24 -0.36
N VAL A 25 -9.08 2.48 0.69
CA VAL A 25 -8.45 3.78 0.92
C VAL A 25 -7.45 4.09 -0.19
N ILE A 26 -6.62 3.11 -0.57
CA ILE A 26 -5.66 3.30 -1.66
C ILE A 26 -6.38 3.57 -2.98
N ASP A 27 -7.44 2.83 -3.28
CA ASP A 27 -8.19 3.02 -4.52
C ASP A 27 -8.81 4.40 -4.57
N ARG A 28 -9.35 4.87 -3.46
CA ARG A 28 -9.95 6.20 -3.39
C ARG A 28 -8.92 7.31 -3.54
N LEU A 29 -7.80 7.16 -2.87
CA LEU A 29 -6.70 8.13 -2.98
C LEU A 29 -6.17 8.17 -4.40
N ALA A 30 -6.00 7.01 -5.03
CA ALA A 30 -5.54 6.92 -6.41
C ALA A 30 -6.51 7.63 -7.36
N GLU A 31 -7.81 7.44 -7.17
CA GLU A 31 -8.82 8.10 -7.98
C GLU A 31 -8.78 9.62 -7.80
N GLU A 32 -8.72 10.09 -6.56
CA GLU A 32 -8.70 11.53 -6.26
C GLU A 32 -7.45 12.22 -6.79
N GLU A 33 -6.31 11.55 -6.78
CA GLU A 33 -5.02 12.12 -7.18
C GLU A 33 -4.60 11.71 -8.59
N ASN A 34 -5.44 11.00 -9.32
CA ASN A 34 -5.16 10.53 -10.68
C ASN A 34 -3.89 9.70 -10.79
N ILE A 35 -3.69 8.80 -9.83
CA ILE A 35 -2.57 7.88 -9.81
C ILE A 35 -3.05 6.49 -10.22
N ALA A 36 -2.42 5.90 -11.23
CA ALA A 36 -2.77 4.54 -11.65
C ALA A 36 -2.00 3.52 -10.80
N VAL A 37 -2.71 2.72 -10.00
CA VAL A 37 -2.12 1.69 -9.14
C VAL A 37 -2.28 0.35 -9.86
N MET A 38 -1.50 0.16 -10.92
CA MET A 38 -1.65 -0.96 -11.84
C MET A 38 -0.35 -1.72 -12.12
N GLU A 39 0.78 -1.25 -11.64
CA GLU A 39 2.06 -1.90 -11.90
C GLU A 39 2.27 -3.03 -10.90
N SER A 40 2.43 -4.26 -11.42
CA SER A 40 2.63 -5.44 -10.56
C SER A 40 4.11 -5.61 -10.27
N LYS A 41 4.52 -5.25 -9.05
CA LYS A 41 5.91 -5.39 -8.58
C LYS A 41 5.91 -5.61 -7.06
N HIS A 42 6.96 -6.26 -6.57
CA HIS A 42 7.17 -6.43 -5.13
C HIS A 42 5.98 -7.11 -4.44
N LYS A 43 5.34 -8.05 -5.14
CA LYS A 43 4.16 -8.74 -4.63
C LYS A 43 3.00 -7.80 -4.34
N ALA A 44 2.92 -6.68 -5.07
CA ALA A 44 1.91 -5.66 -4.88
C ALA A 44 1.50 -5.01 -6.19
N LEU A 45 0.37 -4.33 -6.18
CA LEU A 45 0.03 -3.38 -7.24
C LEU A 45 0.51 -2.01 -6.78
N ILE A 46 1.27 -1.34 -7.62
CA ILE A 46 1.97 -0.10 -7.27
C ILE A 46 1.59 1.01 -8.22
N GLY A 47 1.45 2.21 -7.68
CA GLY A 47 1.28 3.42 -8.45
C GLY A 47 2.18 4.52 -7.91
N LYS A 48 2.72 5.31 -8.81
CA LYS A 48 3.62 6.42 -8.47
C LYS A 48 2.98 7.73 -8.89
N GLY A 49 3.09 8.74 -8.05
CA GLY A 49 2.54 10.03 -8.35
C GLY A 49 2.94 11.07 -7.32
N TYR A 50 2.16 12.15 -7.29
CA TYR A 50 2.40 13.26 -6.38
C TYR A 50 1.11 13.63 -5.67
N VAL A 51 1.21 13.88 -4.38
CA VAL A 51 0.12 14.40 -3.57
C VAL A 51 0.64 15.65 -2.87
N ALA A 52 -0.01 16.78 -3.11
CA ALA A 52 0.40 18.07 -2.54
C ALA A 52 1.88 18.38 -2.77
N GLY A 53 2.39 18.04 -3.95
CA GLY A 53 3.78 18.30 -4.32
C GLY A 53 4.79 17.29 -3.79
N GLN A 54 4.36 16.30 -3.02
CA GLN A 54 5.22 15.27 -2.46
C GLN A 54 5.14 14.00 -3.29
N LYS A 55 6.28 13.40 -3.57
CA LYS A 55 6.31 12.12 -4.28
C LYS A 55 5.71 11.02 -3.39
N VAL A 56 4.81 10.24 -3.97
CA VAL A 56 4.08 9.21 -3.26
C VAL A 56 4.10 7.91 -4.05
N ILE A 57 4.34 6.80 -3.35
CA ILE A 57 4.18 5.46 -3.89
C ILE A 57 2.97 4.85 -3.20
N LEU A 58 1.95 4.53 -3.97
CA LEU A 58 0.77 3.83 -3.45
C LEU A 58 0.93 2.35 -3.70
N ALA A 59 0.65 1.53 -2.71
CA ALA A 59 0.83 0.09 -2.82
C ALA A 59 -0.34 -0.68 -2.24
N LYS A 60 -0.75 -1.71 -2.98
CA LYS A 60 -1.75 -2.69 -2.53
C LYS A 60 -1.08 -4.06 -2.56
N PRO A 61 -0.50 -4.53 -1.45
CA PRO A 61 0.10 -5.86 -1.42
C PRO A 61 -0.89 -6.92 -1.88
N GLN A 62 -0.45 -7.80 -2.76
CA GLN A 62 -1.29 -8.86 -3.32
C GLN A 62 -1.09 -10.20 -2.60
N THR A 63 -0.31 -10.20 -1.54
CA THR A 63 -0.21 -11.31 -0.60
C THR A 63 -1.41 -11.24 0.35
N PHE A 64 -1.78 -12.36 0.95
CA PHE A 64 -2.78 -12.32 2.02
C PHE A 64 -2.20 -11.54 3.21
N MET A 65 -3.09 -11.04 4.08
CA MET A 65 -2.68 -10.10 5.13
C MET A 65 -1.56 -10.62 6.03
N ASN A 66 -1.52 -11.91 6.28
CA ASN A 66 -0.47 -12.49 7.10
C ASN A 66 0.91 -12.45 6.44
N LEU A 67 1.00 -12.18 5.14
CA LEU A 67 2.24 -12.09 4.39
C LEU A 67 2.53 -10.69 3.86
N SER A 68 1.71 -9.72 4.23
CA SER A 68 1.85 -8.35 3.71
C SER A 68 3.21 -7.73 4.06
N GLY A 69 3.79 -8.12 5.19
CA GLY A 69 5.10 -7.61 5.58
C GLY A 69 6.19 -7.91 4.58
N GLU A 70 6.11 -9.05 3.89
CA GLU A 70 7.10 -9.40 2.85
C GLU A 70 7.05 -8.42 1.69
N SER A 71 5.84 -8.10 1.23
CA SER A 71 5.65 -7.14 0.13
C SER A 71 6.14 -5.76 0.53
N ILE A 72 5.76 -5.29 1.71
CA ILE A 72 6.16 -3.99 2.20
C ILE A 72 7.67 -3.89 2.33
N ARG A 73 8.31 -4.93 2.84
CA ARG A 73 9.77 -4.97 2.98
C ARG A 73 10.45 -4.84 1.62
N GLU A 74 9.96 -5.55 0.60
CA GLU A 74 10.53 -5.43 -0.75
C GLU A 74 10.40 -4.01 -1.28
N ILE A 75 9.26 -3.36 -1.05
CA ILE A 75 9.03 -2.00 -1.50
C ILE A 75 9.98 -1.02 -0.79
N VAL A 76 10.10 -1.14 0.52
CA VAL A 76 10.97 -0.30 1.33
C VAL A 76 12.42 -0.44 0.88
N ASP A 77 12.89 -1.66 0.65
CA ASP A 77 14.25 -1.92 0.21
C ASP A 77 14.51 -1.39 -1.19
N TYR A 78 13.55 -1.56 -2.09
CA TYR A 78 13.70 -1.13 -3.48
C TYR A 78 13.77 0.39 -3.59
N TYR A 79 12.91 1.11 -2.90
CA TYR A 79 12.85 2.56 -2.97
C TYR A 79 13.79 3.26 -1.98
N LYS A 80 14.54 2.48 -1.22
CA LYS A 80 15.58 3.00 -0.30
C LYS A 80 15.02 4.05 0.64
N VAL A 81 13.98 3.67 1.37
CA VAL A 81 13.35 4.56 2.35
C VAL A 81 14.39 4.95 3.39
N ASP A 82 14.56 6.24 3.61
CA ASP A 82 15.55 6.80 4.52
C ASP A 82 14.89 7.72 5.55
N ASP A 83 15.68 8.50 6.26
CA ASP A 83 15.19 9.38 7.32
C ASP A 83 14.24 10.47 6.80
N THR A 84 14.29 10.78 5.51
CA THR A 84 13.43 11.80 4.91
C THR A 84 12.16 11.21 4.30
N SER A 85 12.04 9.88 4.31
CA SER A 85 10.90 9.18 3.74
C SER A 85 10.04 8.59 4.84
N GLU A 86 8.75 8.46 4.58
CA GLU A 86 7.81 7.88 5.54
C GLU A 86 7.05 6.71 4.93
N LEU A 87 6.83 5.71 5.75
CA LEU A 87 5.99 4.57 5.42
C LEU A 87 4.70 4.67 6.23
N ILE A 88 3.57 4.70 5.52
CA ILE A 88 2.25 4.72 6.14
C ILE A 88 1.54 3.44 5.76
N VAL A 89 1.08 2.69 6.74
CA VAL A 89 0.37 1.44 6.51
C VAL A 89 -1.06 1.58 7.00
N ILE A 90 -2.01 1.26 6.12
CA ILE A 90 -3.43 1.36 6.41
C ILE A 90 -4.01 -0.05 6.50
N SER A 91 -4.65 -0.35 7.62
CA SER A 91 -5.19 -1.68 7.91
C SER A 91 -6.51 -1.53 8.68
N ASP A 92 -7.33 -2.57 8.64
CA ASP A 92 -8.55 -2.63 9.42
C ASP A 92 -8.29 -2.97 10.89
N ASP A 93 -7.08 -3.41 11.21
CA ASP A 93 -6.71 -3.79 12.57
C ASP A 93 -5.55 -2.90 13.04
N ILE A 94 -5.88 -1.93 13.89
CA ILE A 94 -4.91 -0.98 14.40
C ILE A 94 -3.90 -1.62 15.35
N ARG A 95 -4.15 -2.86 15.77
CA ARG A 95 -3.23 -3.60 16.63
C ARG A 95 -2.26 -4.46 15.82
N SER A 96 -2.45 -4.53 14.51
CA SER A 96 -1.53 -5.25 13.64
C SER A 96 -0.23 -4.46 13.53
N LEU A 97 0.83 -5.04 14.03
CA LEU A 97 2.16 -4.43 13.95
C LEU A 97 2.91 -5.03 12.78
N ILE A 98 3.36 -4.18 11.88
CA ILE A 98 4.16 -4.61 10.74
C ILE A 98 5.59 -4.22 11.02
N HIS A 99 6.42 -5.25 11.20
CA HIS A 99 7.84 -5.07 11.45
C HIS A 99 8.59 -5.22 10.13
N ILE A 100 9.29 -4.20 9.79
CA ILE A 100 10.05 -4.15 8.53
C ILE A 100 11.54 -4.28 8.82
#